data_acb435675ce31ae87f25918bbf7ac9dc
#
_entry.id   acb435675ce31ae87f25918bbf7ac9dc
#
_cell.length_a   1.000
_cell.length_b   1.000
_cell.length_c   1.000
_cell.angle_alpha   90.00
_cell.angle_beta   90.00
_cell.angle_gamma   90.00
#
_symmetry.space_group_name_H-M   'P 1'
#
loop_
_entity.id
_entity.type
_entity.pdbx_description
1 polymer ?
#
loop_
_entity_poly.entity_id
_entity_poly.type
_entity_poly.pdbx_seq_one_letter_code
_entity_poly.pdbx_strand_id
1 'polypeptide(L)'
;GYVSNILHDRIEIGDTIEVAPPCGEFFLDVSEKHDRPLVLLAAGVGITPINSILLTSLDAFPERDIILVHAVLNEDVQAFRSSFDALAQKNKNLKVYYRYSETPFISATNASNGFVTAEYLESILPGRDADYYFCGPQPFMVALYHGLMQWGIPASQVHFEFFGPRQELERAA
;
A
#
# COMPACT_ATOMS: atom_id res chain seq x y z
N GLY A 1 -14.92 8.47 -12.10
CA GLY A 1 -16.32 8.31 -11.66
C GLY A 1 -17.02 9.67 -11.50
N TYR A 2 -18.34 9.68 -11.28
CA TYR A 2 -19.13 10.93 -11.22
C TYR A 2 -18.62 11.94 -10.18
N VAL A 3 -18.39 11.48 -8.95
CA VAL A 3 -17.88 12.34 -7.86
C VAL A 3 -16.49 12.88 -8.17
N SER A 4 -15.58 12.04 -8.68
CA SER A 4 -14.22 12.45 -9.03
C SER A 4 -14.21 13.55 -10.10
N ASN A 5 -15.10 13.46 -11.10
CA ASN A 5 -15.21 14.49 -12.13
C ASN A 5 -15.75 15.81 -11.54
N ILE A 6 -16.73 15.75 -10.62
CA ILE A 6 -17.23 16.96 -9.95
C ILE A 6 -16.11 17.63 -9.15
N LEU A 7 -15.36 16.85 -8.37
CA LEU A 7 -14.24 17.38 -7.57
C LEU A 7 -13.17 18.01 -8.45
N HIS A 8 -12.87 17.40 -9.61
CA HIS A 8 -11.88 17.92 -10.54
C HIS A 8 -12.36 19.15 -11.33
N ASP A 9 -13.61 19.15 -11.80
CA ASP A 9 -14.07 20.10 -12.81
C ASP A 9 -14.82 21.30 -12.22
N ARG A 10 -15.31 21.19 -10.97
CA ARG A 10 -16.27 22.17 -10.39
C ARG A 10 -15.89 22.70 -9.01
N ILE A 11 -14.96 22.06 -8.30
CA ILE A 11 -14.57 22.45 -6.94
C ILE A 11 -13.25 23.19 -6.99
N GLU A 12 -13.23 24.39 -6.38
CA GLU A 12 -12.05 25.24 -6.30
C GLU A 12 -11.51 25.29 -4.85
N ILE A 13 -10.27 25.77 -4.70
CA ILE A 13 -9.67 25.97 -3.38
C ILE A 13 -10.46 27.03 -2.61
N GLY A 14 -10.99 26.66 -1.46
CA GLY A 14 -11.82 27.50 -0.61
C GLY A 14 -13.30 27.10 -0.61
N ASP A 15 -13.73 26.21 -1.51
CA ASP A 15 -15.08 25.68 -1.50
C ASP A 15 -15.31 24.74 -0.31
N THR A 16 -16.56 24.68 0.12
CA THR A 16 -16.98 23.75 1.17
C THR A 16 -17.67 22.54 0.55
N ILE A 17 -17.22 21.34 0.95
CA ILE A 17 -17.84 20.07 0.58
C ILE A 17 -18.36 19.36 1.83
N GLU A 18 -19.52 18.72 1.72
CA GLU A 18 -20.04 17.83 2.77
C GLU A 18 -19.46 16.45 2.60
N VAL A 19 -18.93 15.89 3.69
CA VAL A 19 -18.36 14.53 3.74
C VAL A 19 -18.99 13.75 4.88
N ALA A 20 -19.26 12.46 4.66
CA ALA A 20 -19.66 11.55 5.72
C ALA A 20 -18.44 11.21 6.61
N PRO A 21 -18.66 10.82 7.87
CA PRO A 21 -17.59 10.26 8.69
C PRO A 21 -16.92 9.08 7.98
N PRO A 22 -15.62 8.84 8.24
CA PRO A 22 -14.94 7.64 7.75
C PRO A 22 -15.68 6.38 8.19
N CYS A 23 -15.79 5.40 7.29
CA CYS A 23 -16.38 4.10 7.57
C CYS A 23 -15.54 2.99 6.93
N GLY A 24 -15.75 1.75 7.36
CA GLY A 24 -15.00 0.58 6.90
C GLY A 24 -14.03 0.07 7.94
N GLU A 25 -13.35 -1.03 7.61
CA GLU A 25 -12.48 -1.78 8.54
C GLU A 25 -11.01 -1.80 8.09
N PHE A 26 -10.68 -1.09 6.99
CA PHE A 26 -9.32 -1.02 6.49
C PHE A 26 -8.58 0.19 7.06
N PHE A 27 -8.14 0.05 8.29
CA PHE A 27 -7.37 1.07 9.03
C PHE A 27 -6.35 0.42 9.95
N LEU A 28 -5.38 1.18 10.43
CA LEU A 28 -4.44 0.76 11.46
C LEU A 28 -5.05 1.08 12.84
N ASP A 29 -5.26 0.06 13.66
CA ASP A 29 -5.73 0.28 15.04
C ASP A 29 -4.56 0.79 15.90
N VAL A 30 -4.63 2.06 16.26
CA VAL A 30 -3.60 2.71 17.09
C VAL A 30 -3.77 2.45 18.59
N SER A 31 -4.87 1.81 19.00
CA SER A 31 -5.10 1.43 20.39
C SER A 31 -4.41 0.11 20.76
N GLU A 32 -4.01 -0.67 19.78
CA GLU A 32 -3.30 -1.93 19.96
C GLU A 32 -1.78 -1.74 19.89
N LYS A 33 -1.05 -2.61 20.60
CA LYS A 33 0.40 -2.67 20.51
C LYS A 33 0.82 -3.50 19.29
N HIS A 34 1.66 -2.93 18.45
CA HIS A 34 2.18 -3.60 17.26
C HIS A 34 3.68 -3.92 17.42
N ASP A 35 4.00 -5.17 17.70
CA ASP A 35 5.38 -5.63 17.92
C ASP A 35 6.04 -6.15 16.62
N ARG A 36 5.26 -6.40 15.56
CA ARG A 36 5.75 -6.89 14.25
C ARG A 36 6.04 -5.73 13.29
N PRO A 37 6.97 -5.93 12.35
CA PRO A 37 7.13 -5.03 11.21
C PRO A 37 5.83 -4.83 10.44
N LEU A 38 5.66 -3.66 9.84
CA LEU A 38 4.52 -3.32 8.99
C LEU A 38 4.94 -3.37 7.52
N VAL A 39 4.27 -4.19 6.74
CA VAL A 39 4.48 -4.32 5.29
C VAL A 39 3.29 -3.73 4.55
N LEU A 40 3.52 -2.63 3.86
CA LEU A 40 2.56 -1.85 3.12
C LEU A 40 2.74 -2.06 1.63
N LEU A 41 1.73 -2.62 0.95
CA LEU A 41 1.82 -2.99 -0.46
C LEU A 41 0.71 -2.29 -1.23
N ALA A 42 1.09 -1.46 -2.19
CA ALA A 42 0.13 -0.71 -3.01
C ALA A 42 0.36 -0.92 -4.51
N ALA A 43 -0.72 -1.00 -5.27
CA ALA A 43 -0.64 -0.91 -6.72
C ALA A 43 -1.59 0.17 -7.25
N GLY A 44 -1.05 1.06 -8.11
CA GLY A 44 -1.81 2.17 -8.69
C GLY A 44 -2.50 3.03 -7.63
N VAL A 45 -3.81 3.26 -7.79
CA VAL A 45 -4.62 4.09 -6.87
C VAL A 45 -4.76 3.51 -5.46
N GLY A 46 -4.46 2.22 -5.26
CA GLY A 46 -4.41 1.59 -3.92
C GLY A 46 -3.40 2.23 -2.97
N ILE A 47 -2.53 3.10 -3.49
CA ILE A 47 -1.60 3.89 -2.67
C ILE A 47 -2.32 4.87 -1.73
N THR A 48 -3.55 5.27 -2.01
CA THR A 48 -4.25 6.28 -1.21
C THR A 48 -4.56 5.81 0.21
N PRO A 49 -5.23 4.66 0.46
CA PRO A 49 -5.41 4.15 1.81
C PRO A 49 -4.07 3.70 2.45
N ILE A 50 -3.16 3.14 1.67
CA ILE A 50 -1.85 2.71 2.15
C ILE A 50 -1.01 3.90 2.64
N ASN A 51 -1.07 5.05 1.96
CA ASN A 51 -0.43 6.28 2.43
C ASN A 51 -1.01 6.77 3.77
N SER A 52 -2.32 6.66 3.96
CA SER A 52 -2.97 7.00 5.24
C SER A 52 -2.46 6.12 6.38
N ILE A 53 -2.37 4.81 6.17
CA ILE A 53 -1.85 3.85 7.14
C ILE A 53 -0.36 4.13 7.43
N LEU A 54 0.45 4.42 6.41
CA LEU A 54 1.86 4.79 6.55
C LEU A 54 2.03 6.00 7.48
N LEU A 55 1.33 7.10 7.20
CA LEU A 55 1.44 8.33 7.98
C LEU A 55 0.98 8.13 9.42
N THR A 56 -0.13 7.41 9.61
CA THR A 56 -0.62 7.03 10.95
C THR A 56 0.40 6.19 11.71
N SER A 57 1.03 5.21 11.03
CA SER A 57 2.03 4.36 11.70
C SER A 57 3.30 5.11 12.08
N LEU A 58 3.77 6.03 11.22
CA LEU A 58 4.95 6.86 11.53
C LEU A 58 4.72 7.80 12.71
N ASP A 59 3.50 8.28 12.88
CA ASP A 59 3.12 9.16 13.99
C ASP A 59 2.89 8.38 15.30
N ALA A 60 2.10 7.30 15.24
CA ALA A 60 1.70 6.54 16.41
C ALA A 60 2.78 5.55 16.91
N PHE A 61 3.60 5.02 15.99
CA PHE A 61 4.60 3.98 16.26
C PHE A 61 5.96 4.33 15.64
N PRO A 62 6.66 5.38 16.09
CA PRO A 62 7.85 5.92 15.43
C PRO A 62 9.05 4.95 15.38
N GLU A 63 9.07 3.92 16.23
CA GLU A 63 10.13 2.90 16.24
C GLU A 63 9.77 1.62 15.45
N ARG A 64 8.54 1.52 14.90
CA ARG A 64 8.10 0.34 14.16
C ARG A 64 8.79 0.27 12.80
N ASP A 65 9.39 -0.87 12.48
CA ASP A 65 9.93 -1.11 11.15
C ASP A 65 8.82 -1.15 10.11
N ILE A 66 8.96 -0.35 9.05
CA ILE A 66 7.97 -0.23 7.98
C ILE A 66 8.63 -0.48 6.63
N ILE A 67 8.01 -1.33 5.82
CA ILE A 67 8.40 -1.57 4.44
C ILE A 67 7.22 -1.18 3.55
N LEU A 68 7.41 -0.16 2.72
CA LEU A 68 6.45 0.26 1.69
C LEU A 68 6.90 -0.24 0.32
N VAL A 69 6.03 -0.94 -0.38
CA VAL A 69 6.20 -1.27 -1.80
C VAL A 69 5.09 -0.61 -2.60
N HIS A 70 5.47 0.26 -3.54
CA HIS A 70 4.53 0.91 -4.45
C HIS A 70 4.77 0.43 -5.88
N ALA A 71 3.80 -0.33 -6.41
CA ALA A 71 3.79 -0.83 -7.77
C ALA A 71 2.98 0.09 -8.69
N VAL A 72 3.55 0.48 -9.81
CA VAL A 72 2.93 1.32 -10.82
C VAL A 72 3.35 0.88 -12.23
N LEU A 73 2.69 1.36 -13.26
CA LEU A 73 3.06 1.08 -14.64
C LEU A 73 4.44 1.66 -14.97
N ASN A 74 4.63 2.94 -14.68
CA ASN A 74 5.86 3.69 -14.93
C ASN A 74 5.94 4.91 -14.00
N GLU A 75 7.01 5.71 -14.12
CA GLU A 75 7.24 6.89 -13.28
C GLU A 75 6.24 8.03 -13.53
N ASP A 76 5.71 8.18 -14.75
CA ASP A 76 4.83 9.29 -15.12
C ASP A 76 3.47 9.24 -14.39
N VAL A 77 3.04 8.03 -14.03
CA VAL A 77 1.78 7.82 -13.29
C VAL A 77 1.97 7.56 -11.80
N GLN A 78 3.20 7.74 -11.30
CA GLN A 78 3.54 7.47 -9.91
C GLN A 78 3.18 8.63 -8.99
N ALA A 79 2.14 8.44 -8.18
CA ALA A 79 1.76 9.39 -7.14
C ALA A 79 2.69 9.31 -5.91
N PHE A 80 2.88 10.43 -5.22
CA PHE A 80 3.56 10.55 -3.90
C PHE A 80 5.04 10.14 -3.85
N ARG A 81 5.72 9.87 -4.96
CA ARG A 81 7.13 9.42 -4.95
C ARG A 81 8.03 10.34 -4.11
N SER A 82 8.05 11.64 -4.42
CA SER A 82 8.89 12.62 -3.70
C SER A 82 8.56 12.68 -2.20
N SER A 83 7.29 12.51 -1.84
CA SER A 83 6.85 12.48 -0.45
C SER A 83 7.38 11.24 0.28
N PHE A 84 7.30 10.07 -0.34
CA PHE A 84 7.82 8.82 0.23
C PHE A 84 9.34 8.83 0.35
N ASP A 85 10.04 9.33 -0.65
CA ASP A 85 11.51 9.48 -0.60
C ASP A 85 11.93 10.43 0.53
N ALA A 86 11.20 11.54 0.73
CA ALA A 86 11.45 12.46 1.83
C ALA A 86 11.13 11.85 3.21
N LEU A 87 10.05 11.04 3.31
CA LEU A 87 9.73 10.32 4.54
C LEU A 87 10.80 9.27 4.87
N ALA A 88 11.30 8.51 3.89
CA ALA A 88 12.34 7.52 4.09
C ALA A 88 13.69 8.14 4.53
N GLN A 89 14.00 9.36 4.06
CA GLN A 89 15.17 10.10 4.52
C GLN A 89 15.08 10.53 5.99
N LYS A 90 13.86 10.83 6.48
CA LYS A 90 13.62 11.29 7.85
C LYS A 90 13.46 10.13 8.84
N ASN A 91 12.95 9.00 8.41
CA ASN A 91 12.59 7.86 9.25
C ASN A 91 13.45 6.65 8.88
N LYS A 92 14.46 6.33 9.70
CA LYS A 92 15.42 5.25 9.46
C LYS A 92 14.79 3.86 9.46
N ASN A 93 13.65 3.71 10.11
CA ASN A 93 12.83 2.51 10.18
C ASN A 93 11.88 2.35 8.97
N LEU A 94 11.81 3.33 8.06
CA LEU A 94 11.01 3.25 6.83
C LEU A 94 11.91 2.88 5.64
N LYS A 95 11.60 1.76 4.99
CA LYS A 95 12.17 1.37 3.70
C LYS A 95 11.12 1.48 2.61
N VAL A 96 11.44 2.13 1.51
CA VAL A 96 10.52 2.33 0.38
C VAL A 96 11.10 1.65 -0.86
N TYR A 97 10.27 0.84 -1.52
CA TYR A 97 10.60 0.15 -2.76
C TYR A 97 9.57 0.47 -3.84
N TYR A 98 10.05 0.59 -5.09
CA TYR A 98 9.22 0.85 -6.26
C TYR A 98 9.29 -0.31 -7.26
N ARG A 99 8.14 -0.67 -7.84
CA ARG A 99 8.05 -1.70 -8.89
C ARG A 99 7.36 -1.11 -10.12
N TYR A 100 8.02 -1.23 -11.27
CA TYR A 100 7.52 -0.72 -12.55
C TYR A 100 7.23 -1.87 -13.50
N SER A 101 6.00 -1.95 -14.04
CA SER A 101 5.59 -3.10 -14.86
C SER A 101 5.75 -2.88 -16.37
N GLU A 102 5.77 -1.64 -16.86
CA GLU A 102 5.80 -1.35 -18.30
C GLU A 102 7.13 -0.84 -18.84
N THR A 103 7.95 -0.21 -18.03
CA THR A 103 9.19 0.42 -18.51
C THR A 103 10.41 -0.19 -17.84
N PRO A 104 11.48 -0.53 -18.61
CA PRO A 104 12.76 -0.86 -18.00
C PRO A 104 13.25 0.33 -17.19
N PHE A 105 13.30 0.18 -15.89
CA PHE A 105 13.81 1.22 -15.01
C PHE A 105 15.34 1.20 -15.01
N ILE A 106 15.96 2.36 -15.04
CA ILE A 106 17.40 2.42 -15.34
C ILE A 106 18.26 2.82 -14.14
N SER A 107 17.74 3.37 -13.02
CA SER A 107 18.68 3.85 -12.02
C SER A 107 18.17 4.27 -10.62
N ALA A 108 17.66 3.39 -9.79
CA ALA A 108 17.64 3.66 -8.35
C ALA A 108 17.81 2.36 -7.54
N THR A 109 18.50 2.44 -6.45
CA THR A 109 18.78 1.28 -5.58
C THR A 109 17.55 0.65 -4.94
N ASN A 110 16.43 1.39 -4.91
CA ASN A 110 15.16 0.97 -4.33
C ASN A 110 14.04 0.77 -5.38
N ALA A 111 14.39 0.70 -6.67
CA ALA A 111 13.42 0.49 -7.74
C ALA A 111 13.83 -0.66 -8.65
N SER A 112 12.85 -1.41 -9.16
CA SER A 112 13.08 -2.56 -10.03
C SER A 112 11.88 -2.83 -10.92
N ASN A 113 12.07 -3.63 -11.98
CA ASN A 113 11.01 -3.96 -12.91
C ASN A 113 10.24 -5.21 -12.50
N GLY A 114 8.98 -5.28 -12.89
CA GLY A 114 8.10 -6.43 -12.73
C GLY A 114 6.97 -6.23 -11.74
N PHE A 115 6.25 -7.32 -11.46
CA PHE A 115 5.13 -7.33 -10.52
C PHE A 115 5.60 -7.58 -9.09
N VAL A 116 4.76 -7.22 -8.11
CA VAL A 116 4.97 -7.60 -6.71
C VAL A 116 4.43 -9.00 -6.52
N THR A 117 5.33 -9.94 -6.29
CA THR A 117 5.03 -11.36 -6.05
C THR A 117 5.55 -11.78 -4.68
N ALA A 118 5.17 -12.97 -4.21
CA ALA A 118 5.71 -13.53 -2.97
C ALA A 118 7.25 -13.66 -3.02
N GLU A 119 7.80 -14.12 -4.14
CA GLU A 119 9.26 -14.27 -4.35
C GLU A 119 9.96 -12.90 -4.29
N TYR A 120 9.35 -11.86 -4.86
CA TYR A 120 9.89 -10.52 -4.75
C TYR A 120 9.88 -10.04 -3.29
N LEU A 121 8.77 -10.23 -2.57
CA LEU A 121 8.69 -9.87 -1.16
C LEU A 121 9.75 -10.63 -0.34
N GLU A 122 9.95 -11.92 -0.59
CA GLU A 122 10.98 -12.71 0.09
C GLU A 122 12.40 -12.15 -0.11
N SER A 123 12.66 -11.53 -1.26
CA SER A 123 13.96 -10.93 -1.57
C SER A 123 14.25 -9.61 -0.82
N ILE A 124 13.23 -8.92 -0.32
CA ILE A 124 13.36 -7.60 0.33
C ILE A 124 12.99 -7.59 1.81
N LEU A 125 12.19 -8.57 2.26
CA LEU A 125 11.76 -8.66 3.65
C LEU A 125 12.84 -9.30 4.53
N PRO A 126 13.03 -8.80 5.77
CA PRO A 126 13.95 -9.43 6.73
C PRO A 126 13.42 -10.76 7.29
N GLY A 127 12.14 -11.02 7.13
CA GLY A 127 11.43 -12.20 7.58
C GLY A 127 9.96 -12.14 7.18
N ARG A 128 9.23 -13.23 7.41
CA ARG A 128 7.81 -13.34 7.00
C ARG A 128 6.82 -12.95 8.12
N ASP A 129 7.25 -12.88 9.37
CA ASP A 129 6.39 -12.50 10.50
C ASP A 129 6.24 -10.97 10.52
N ALA A 130 5.16 -10.49 9.92
CA ALA A 130 4.83 -9.07 9.77
C ALA A 130 3.32 -8.88 9.65
N ASP A 131 2.85 -7.67 9.88
CA ASP A 131 1.48 -7.28 9.56
C ASP A 131 1.45 -6.72 8.13
N TYR A 132 0.63 -7.32 7.28
CA TYR A 132 0.54 -6.99 5.85
C TYR A 132 -0.73 -6.21 5.56
N TYR A 133 -0.57 -5.02 4.99
CA TYR A 133 -1.66 -4.19 4.49
C TYR A 133 -1.50 -3.97 2.99
N PHE A 134 -2.51 -4.31 2.19
CA PHE A 134 -2.41 -4.12 0.75
C PHE A 134 -3.71 -3.68 0.09
N CYS A 135 -3.54 -2.87 -0.96
CA CYS A 135 -4.64 -2.36 -1.78
C CYS A 135 -4.16 -2.14 -3.23
N GLY A 136 -4.99 -2.53 -4.19
CA GLY A 136 -4.68 -2.40 -5.60
C GLY A 136 -5.66 -3.12 -6.53
N PRO A 137 -5.31 -3.30 -7.81
CA PRO A 137 -6.11 -4.04 -8.78
C PRO A 137 -6.27 -5.51 -8.39
N GLN A 138 -7.36 -6.14 -8.82
CA GLN A 138 -7.70 -7.52 -8.48
C GLN A 138 -6.56 -8.54 -8.71
N PRO A 139 -5.85 -8.56 -9.85
CA PRO A 139 -4.75 -9.52 -10.04
C PRO A 139 -3.62 -9.36 -9.01
N PHE A 140 -3.30 -8.12 -8.61
CA PHE A 140 -2.32 -7.83 -7.58
C PHE A 140 -2.79 -8.35 -6.21
N MET A 141 -4.05 -8.09 -5.86
CA MET A 141 -4.65 -8.52 -4.60
C MET A 141 -4.66 -10.05 -4.46
N VAL A 142 -5.12 -10.74 -5.52
CA VAL A 142 -5.17 -12.21 -5.57
C VAL A 142 -3.77 -12.81 -5.45
N ALA A 143 -2.80 -12.33 -6.22
CA ALA A 143 -1.43 -12.83 -6.18
C ALA A 143 -0.79 -12.70 -4.78
N LEU A 144 -0.98 -11.55 -4.13
CA LEU A 144 -0.46 -11.32 -2.78
C LEU A 144 -1.16 -12.17 -1.74
N TYR A 145 -2.49 -12.21 -1.76
CA TYR A 145 -3.26 -13.03 -0.83
C TYR A 145 -2.84 -14.50 -0.88
N HIS A 146 -2.78 -15.09 -2.08
CA HIS A 146 -2.32 -16.47 -2.26
C HIS A 146 -0.89 -16.68 -1.80
N GLY A 147 0.02 -15.77 -2.13
CA GLY A 147 1.42 -15.87 -1.70
C GLY A 147 1.57 -15.83 -0.18
N LEU A 148 0.86 -14.94 0.50
CA LEU A 148 0.89 -14.84 1.97
C LEU A 148 0.26 -16.08 2.62
N MET A 149 -0.84 -16.60 2.07
CA MET A 149 -1.45 -17.84 2.57
C MET A 149 -0.53 -19.05 2.38
N GLN A 150 0.16 -19.17 1.24
CA GLN A 150 1.16 -20.21 1.01
C GLN A 150 2.35 -20.11 1.97
N TRP A 151 2.70 -18.92 2.42
CA TRP A 151 3.70 -18.72 3.46
C TRP A 151 3.23 -19.10 4.85
N GLY A 152 1.93 -19.41 5.02
CA GLY A 152 1.32 -19.73 6.31
C GLY A 152 1.12 -18.50 7.20
N ILE A 153 1.04 -17.29 6.61
CA ILE A 153 0.75 -16.07 7.39
C ILE A 153 -0.67 -16.16 7.97
N PRO A 154 -0.83 -15.95 9.29
CA PRO A 154 -2.16 -15.95 9.92
C PRO A 154 -3.07 -14.88 9.31
N ALA A 155 -4.35 -15.20 9.13
CA ALA A 155 -5.34 -14.27 8.59
C ALA A 155 -5.45 -12.96 9.40
N SER A 156 -5.17 -13.01 10.70
CA SER A 156 -5.14 -11.83 11.58
C SER A 156 -4.00 -10.85 11.28
N GLN A 157 -3.01 -11.25 10.47
CA GLN A 157 -1.89 -10.41 10.03
C GLN A 157 -2.07 -9.90 8.61
N VAL A 158 -3.18 -10.24 7.93
CA VAL A 158 -3.41 -9.94 6.51
C VAL A 158 -4.63 -9.04 6.38
N HIS A 159 -4.39 -7.79 6.05
CA HIS A 159 -5.39 -6.74 5.92
C HIS A 159 -5.42 -6.20 4.50
N PHE A 160 -6.59 -6.11 3.90
CA PHE A 160 -6.71 -5.58 2.55
C PHE A 160 -8.06 -4.91 2.30
N GLU A 161 -8.05 -3.94 1.39
CA GLU A 161 -9.24 -3.29 0.88
C GLU A 161 -9.29 -3.48 -0.64
N PHE A 162 -10.45 -3.92 -1.13
CA PHE A 162 -10.70 -4.14 -2.54
C PHE A 162 -11.66 -3.08 -3.09
N PHE A 163 -11.24 -2.36 -4.12
CA PHE A 163 -12.10 -1.40 -4.81
C PHE A 163 -13.00 -2.10 -5.83
N GLY A 164 -13.94 -2.92 -5.35
CA GLY A 164 -14.86 -3.70 -6.15
C GLY A 164 -15.72 -4.65 -5.30
N PRO A 165 -16.58 -5.46 -5.91
CA PRO A 165 -17.39 -6.43 -5.16
C PRO A 165 -16.49 -7.47 -4.46
N ARG A 166 -16.59 -7.55 -3.14
CA ARG A 166 -15.78 -8.43 -2.26
C ARG A 166 -15.86 -9.92 -2.62
N GLN A 167 -16.93 -10.33 -3.29
CA GLN A 167 -17.19 -11.72 -3.71
C GLN A 167 -16.22 -12.30 -4.73
N GLU A 168 -15.39 -11.48 -5.38
CA GLU A 168 -14.49 -11.95 -6.42
C GLU A 168 -13.15 -12.49 -5.89
N LEU A 169 -12.67 -12.03 -4.73
CA LEU A 169 -11.45 -12.55 -4.10
C LEU A 169 -11.65 -13.95 -3.52
N GLU A 170 -12.80 -14.21 -2.87
CA GLU A 170 -13.10 -15.50 -2.27
C GLU A 170 -13.40 -16.59 -3.30
N ARG A 171 -13.80 -16.22 -4.54
CA ARG A 171 -14.02 -17.16 -5.65
C ARG A 171 -12.76 -17.49 -6.44
N ALA A 172 -11.73 -16.65 -6.32
CA ALA A 172 -10.43 -16.86 -6.95
C ALA A 172 -9.45 -17.63 -6.02
N ALA A 173 -9.84 -17.87 -4.78
CA ALA A 173 -9.16 -18.72 -3.80
C ALA A 173 -9.70 -20.14 -3.84
#